data_f3631cdef91cd3875cbc0b683f3ae073
#
_entry.id   f3631cdef91cd3875cbc0b683f3ae073
#
_cell.length_a   1.000
_cell.length_b   1.000
_cell.length_c   1.000
_cell.angle_alpha   90.00
_cell.angle_beta   90.00
_cell.angle_gamma   90.00
#
_symmetry.space_group_name_H-M   'P 1'
#
loop_
_entity.id
_entity.type
_entity.pdbx_description
1 polymer ?
#
loop_
_entity_poly.entity_id
_entity_poly.type
_entity_poly.pdbx_seq_one_letter_code
_entity_poly.pdbx_strand_id
1 'polypeptide(L)' 'NGAGKVEVQGIESKTATAIIRGAGKITLGGKTGNATYKLNGVGVIDAESLKADNVRSDRAGIGSIRY' A
#
# COMPACT_ATOMS: atom_id res chain seq x y z
N ASN A 1 11.87 -5.97 -1.03
CA ASN A 1 13.19 -6.24 -0.58
C ASN A 1 14.17 -5.15 -1.02
N GLY A 2 14.73 -4.44 -0.07
CA GLY A 2 15.62 -3.33 -0.33
C GLY A 2 14.87 -2.01 -0.49
N ALA A 3 15.53 -1.03 -1.12
CA ALA A 3 14.98 0.29 -1.33
C ALA A 3 14.34 0.37 -2.71
N GLY A 4 13.19 1.00 -2.80
CA GLY A 4 12.54 1.13 -4.08
C GLY A 4 11.30 1.98 -4.03
N LYS A 5 10.73 2.23 -5.21
CA LYS A 5 9.52 2.99 -5.36
C LYS A 5 8.58 2.23 -6.30
N VAL A 6 7.35 2.08 -5.89
CA VAL A 6 6.34 1.40 -6.69
C VAL A 6 5.16 2.35 -6.89
N GLU A 7 4.74 2.53 -8.12
CA GLU A 7 3.55 3.28 -8.46
C GLU A 7 2.61 2.38 -9.24
N VAL A 8 1.38 2.26 -8.77
CA VAL A 8 0.35 1.50 -9.45
C VAL A 8 -0.89 2.37 -9.55
N GLN A 9 -1.40 2.54 -10.76
CA GLN A 9 -2.59 3.32 -11.01
C GLN A 9 -3.57 2.51 -11.84
N GLY A 10 -4.84 2.84 -11.72
CA GLY A 10 -5.88 2.16 -12.48
C GLY A 10 -6.16 0.76 -11.97
N ILE A 11 -6.04 0.54 -10.69
CA ILE A 11 -6.33 -0.76 -10.11
C ILE A 11 -7.84 -1.01 -10.18
N GLU A 12 -8.21 -2.13 -10.75
CA GLU A 12 -9.58 -2.62 -10.70
C GLU A 12 -9.52 -4.07 -10.30
N SER A 13 -9.81 -4.38 -9.05
CA SER A 13 -9.84 -5.76 -8.62
C SER A 13 -10.61 -5.87 -7.32
N LYS A 14 -10.90 -7.10 -6.95
CA LYS A 14 -11.61 -7.35 -5.69
C LYS A 14 -10.68 -7.23 -4.50
N THR A 15 -9.42 -7.49 -4.70
CA THR A 15 -8.44 -7.48 -3.61
C THR A 15 -7.14 -6.84 -4.09
N ALA A 16 -6.60 -5.96 -3.29
CA ALA A 16 -5.29 -5.37 -3.54
C ALA A 16 -4.42 -5.58 -2.31
N THR A 17 -3.22 -6.05 -2.52
CA THR A 17 -2.28 -6.29 -1.43
C THR A 17 -0.98 -5.54 -1.72
N ALA A 18 -0.53 -4.77 -0.76
CA ALA A 18 0.74 -4.05 -0.86
C ALA A 18 1.62 -4.44 0.32
N ILE A 19 2.80 -4.92 0.01
CA ILE A 19 3.76 -5.36 1.04
C ILE A 19 5.06 -4.62 0.81
N ILE A 20 5.54 -3.95 1.85
CA ILE A 20 6.85 -3.31 1.83
C ILE A 20 7.76 -4.05 2.79
N ARG A 21 8.91 -4.47 2.28
CA ARG A 21 9.97 -5.05 3.08
C ARG A 21 11.22 -4.18 2.91
N GLY A 22 11.76 -3.68 3.99
CA GLY A 22 12.91 -2.81 3.94
C GLY A 22 12.49 -1.36 3.81
N ALA A 23 13.10 -0.60 2.91
CA ALA A 23 12.80 0.81 2.72
C ALA A 23 12.15 1.03 1.35
N GLY A 24 11.13 1.87 1.28
CA GLY A 24 10.51 2.14 0.00
C GLY A 24 9.25 2.96 0.10
N LYS A 25 8.64 3.21 -1.06
CA LYS A 25 7.41 3.96 -1.16
C LYS A 25 6.49 3.27 -2.15
N ILE A 26 5.24 3.14 -1.79
CA ILE A 26 4.21 2.58 -2.67
C ILE A 26 3.10 3.61 -2.84
N THR A 27 2.75 3.89 -4.09
CA THR A 27 1.63 4.75 -4.43
C THR A 27 0.60 3.92 -5.19
N LEU A 28 -0.63 3.94 -4.71
CA LEU A 28 -1.70 3.16 -5.31
C LEU A 28 -2.86 4.06 -5.67
N GLY A 29 -3.49 3.75 -6.79
CA GLY A 29 -4.70 4.45 -7.24
C GLY A 29 -5.62 3.52 -7.99
N GLY A 30 -6.93 3.75 -7.89
CA GLY A 30 -7.92 2.94 -8.55
C GLY A 30 -9.08 2.57 -7.65
N LYS A 31 -9.61 1.38 -7.85
CA LYS A 31 -10.73 0.86 -7.05
C LYS A 31 -10.49 -0.60 -6.69
N THR A 32 -10.80 -0.94 -5.47
CA THR A 32 -10.71 -2.32 -5.02
C THR A 32 -11.78 -2.59 -3.96
N GLY A 33 -12.14 -3.83 -3.79
CA GLY A 33 -13.07 -4.20 -2.72
C GLY A 33 -12.35 -4.29 -1.38
N ASN A 34 -11.22 -4.96 -1.35
CA ASN A 34 -10.43 -5.12 -0.13
C ASN A 34 -9.01 -4.66 -0.39
N ALA A 35 -8.50 -3.82 0.47
CA ALA A 35 -7.12 -3.37 0.39
C ALA A 35 -6.36 -3.82 1.63
N THR A 36 -5.23 -4.45 1.43
CA THR A 36 -4.37 -4.91 2.52
C THR A 36 -3.00 -4.29 2.36
N TYR A 37 -2.56 -3.60 3.38
CA TYR A 37 -1.25 -2.97 3.37
C TYR A 37 -0.41 -3.53 4.50
N LYS A 38 0.77 -4.01 4.17
CA LYS A 38 1.72 -4.49 5.16
C LYS A 38 3.02 -3.72 5.02
N LEU A 39 3.43 -3.10 6.09
CA LEU A 39 4.68 -2.36 6.14
C LEU A 39 5.62 -3.03 7.12
N ASN A 40 6.69 -3.58 6.60
CA ASN A 40 7.69 -4.26 7.41
C ASN A 40 9.05 -3.61 7.12
N GLY A 41 9.42 -2.66 7.96
CA GLY A 41 10.63 -1.87 7.75
C GLY A 41 10.32 -0.39 7.79
N VAL A 42 10.94 0.38 6.91
CA VAL A 42 10.77 1.83 6.83
C VAL A 42 10.20 2.20 5.47
N GLY A 43 9.12 2.95 5.45
CA GLY A 43 8.57 3.35 4.18
C GLY A 43 7.23 4.06 4.29
N VAL A 44 6.65 4.34 3.13
CA VAL A 44 5.37 5.03 3.03
C VAL A 44 4.48 4.29 2.05
N ILE A 45 3.24 4.06 2.44
CA ILE A 45 2.22 3.56 1.54
C ILE A 45 1.21 4.69 1.34
N ASP A 46 1.07 5.13 0.10
CA ASP A 46 0.15 6.20 -0.25
C ASP A 46 -0.96 5.61 -1.11
N ALA A 47 -2.14 5.56 -0.57
CA ALA A 47 -3.31 5.02 -1.26
C ALA A 47 -4.46 6.02 -1.23
N GLU A 48 -4.16 7.31 -1.19
CA GLU A 48 -5.20 8.34 -1.15
C GLU A 48 -6.09 8.31 -2.38
N SER A 49 -5.53 7.93 -3.53
CA SER A 49 -6.27 7.83 -4.77
C SER A 49 -6.94 6.48 -4.97
N LEU A 50 -6.77 5.58 -4.04
CA LEU A 50 -7.35 4.24 -4.11
C LEU A 50 -8.62 4.20 -3.27
N LYS A 51 -9.71 3.79 -3.90
CA LYS A 51 -10.97 3.58 -3.19
C LYS A 51 -11.13 2.11 -2.87
N ALA A 52 -11.38 1.82 -1.62
CA ALA A 52 -11.60 0.45 -1.17
C ALA A 52 -12.78 0.40 -0.21
N ASP A 53 -13.56 -0.66 -0.28
CA ASP A 53 -14.66 -0.86 0.65
C ASP A 53 -14.15 -1.27 2.02
N ASN A 54 -13.11 -2.09 2.05
CA ASN A 54 -12.49 -2.51 3.29
C ASN A 54 -10.99 -2.28 3.19
N VAL A 55 -10.42 -1.72 4.25
CA VAL A 55 -8.99 -1.44 4.30
C VAL A 55 -8.40 -2.11 5.52
N ARG A 56 -7.34 -2.86 5.32
CA ARG A 56 -6.55 -3.41 6.39
C ARG A 56 -5.14 -2.86 6.31
N SER A 57 -4.65 -2.40 7.42
CA SER A 57 -3.27 -1.95 7.48
C SER A 57 -2.55 -2.63 8.62
N ASP A 58 -1.36 -3.12 8.36
CA ASP A 58 -0.53 -3.78 9.33
C ASP A 58 0.87 -3.17 9.22
N ARG A 59 1.31 -2.58 10.31
CA ARG A 59 2.57 -1.86 10.31
C ARG A 59 3.46 -2.43 11.41
N ALA A 60 4.53 -3.08 10.99
CA ALA A 60 5.49 -3.69 11.90
C ALA A 60 6.81 -2.90 11.96
N GLY A 61 6.89 -1.76 11.29
CA GLY A 61 8.09 -0.96 11.25
C GLY A 61 7.79 0.51 11.45
N ILE A 62 8.65 1.36 10.89
CA ILE A 62 8.52 2.81 10.96
C ILE A 62 8.05 3.33 9.61
N GLY A 63 6.99 4.10 9.61
CA GLY A 63 6.48 4.65 8.36
C GLY A 63 5.07 5.14 8.48
N SER A 64 4.47 5.48 7.35
CA SER A 64 3.12 6.01 7.27
C SER A 64 2.31 5.27 6.24
N ILE A 65 1.05 5.07 6.54
CA ILE A 65 0.09 4.52 5.58
C ILE A 65 -1.01 5.56 5.44
N ARG A 66 -1.24 6.00 4.20
CA ARG A 66 -2.29 6.95 3.89
C ARG A 66 -3.37 6.30 3.03
N TYR A 67 -4.60 6.51 3.39
CA TYR A 67 -5.73 6.00 2.62
C TYR A 67 -6.99 6.82 2.85
#